data_80c26584dea73c411c646e47bbb01667
#
_entry.id   80c26584dea73c411c646e47bbb01667
#
_cell.length_a   1.000
_cell.length_b   1.000
_cell.length_c   1.000
_cell.angle_alpha   90.00
_cell.angle_beta   90.00
_cell.angle_gamma   90.00
#
_symmetry.space_group_name_H-M   'P 1'
#
loop_
_entity.id
_entity.type
_entity.pdbx_description
1 polymer ?
#
loop_
_entity_poly.entity_id
_entity_poly.type
_entity_poly.pdbx_seq_one_letter_code
_entity_poly.pdbx_strand_id
1 'polypeptide(L)'
;IAMLLITLVVPVWQKTTPIAATAQKPLDDDGSYREIWRSAYFWRMTPIGFFSYGGMVAIQTLWAGPWMTQVAGWTAAEAASGLFLINLAMLVTFWVWGLITPGLARRGIPVERLIAWGLPLSFGVIAVLVWMGPSVGAGAAVGVALLCVTSTFVALAQPAVGMAFPSHLAGRALSAYNLVIFAGIF
;
A
#
# COMPACT_ATOMS: atom_id res chain seq x y z
N ILE A 1 6.24 -19.61 8.62
CA ILE A 1 7.16 -20.16 7.59
C ILE A 1 7.71 -19.03 6.72
N ALA A 2 6.90 -18.13 6.17
CA ALA A 2 7.38 -17.00 5.33
C ALA A 2 8.33 -16.05 6.08
N MET A 3 8.05 -15.71 7.34
CA MET A 3 8.95 -14.90 8.18
C MET A 3 10.30 -15.58 8.42
N LEU A 4 10.32 -16.91 8.60
CA LEU A 4 11.54 -17.68 8.80
C LEU A 4 12.42 -17.71 7.54
N LEU A 5 11.82 -17.75 6.35
CA LEU A 5 12.55 -17.66 5.08
C LEU A 5 13.15 -16.27 4.87
N ILE A 6 12.44 -15.21 5.23
CA ILE A 6 12.92 -13.83 5.14
C ILE A 6 14.12 -13.64 6.09
N THR A 7 14.07 -14.14 7.34
CA THR A 7 15.17 -14.04 8.29
C THR A 7 16.40 -14.86 7.90
N LEU A 8 16.24 -15.90 7.08
CA LEU A 8 17.37 -16.69 6.56
C LEU A 8 18.01 -16.07 5.31
N VAL A 9 17.27 -15.32 4.51
CA VAL A 9 17.76 -14.71 3.27
C VAL A 9 18.37 -13.33 3.50
N VAL A 10 17.85 -12.55 4.44
CA VAL A 10 18.35 -11.20 4.75
C VAL A 10 19.83 -11.15 5.17
N PRO A 11 20.38 -12.08 6.00
CA PRO A 11 21.79 -12.04 6.39
C PRO A 11 22.77 -12.28 5.25
N VAL A 12 22.36 -12.98 4.18
CA VAL A 12 23.24 -13.29 3.04
C VAL A 12 23.51 -12.05 2.18
N TRP A 13 22.65 -11.05 2.23
CA TRP A 13 22.81 -9.80 1.46
C TRP A 13 23.43 -8.65 2.25
N GLN A 14 23.45 -8.73 3.57
CA GLN A 14 24.19 -7.80 4.40
C GLN A 14 25.64 -8.27 4.47
N LYS A 15 26.46 -7.97 3.46
CA LYS A 15 27.88 -7.77 3.70
C LYS A 15 27.95 -6.61 4.69
N THR A 16 28.03 -6.97 5.96
CA THR A 16 28.28 -6.04 7.04
C THR A 16 29.63 -5.38 6.79
N THR A 17 29.64 -4.24 6.12
CA THR A 17 30.63 -3.25 6.48
C THR A 17 30.43 -3.03 7.99
N PRO A 18 31.45 -3.21 8.82
CA PRO A 18 31.34 -2.86 10.23
C PRO A 18 30.97 -1.37 10.22
N ILE A 19 29.73 -1.07 10.52
CA ILE A 19 29.37 0.28 10.94
C ILE A 19 30.18 0.42 12.22
N ALA A 20 31.31 1.13 12.12
CA ALA A 20 32.01 1.60 13.28
C ALA A 20 30.91 2.12 14.19
N ALA A 21 30.82 1.56 15.40
CA ALA A 21 29.90 2.02 16.42
C ALA A 21 30.28 3.47 16.72
N THR A 22 29.89 4.36 15.83
CA THR A 22 29.88 5.78 16.09
C THR A 22 28.90 5.87 17.25
N ALA A 23 29.45 6.10 18.45
CA ALA A 23 28.69 6.30 19.67
C ALA A 23 27.47 7.11 19.27
N GLN A 24 26.28 6.49 19.39
CA GLN A 24 25.04 7.20 19.15
C GLN A 24 25.07 8.37 20.13
N LYS A 25 25.42 9.55 19.60
CA LYS A 25 25.17 10.80 20.29
C LYS A 25 23.74 10.70 20.81
N PRO A 26 23.50 10.95 22.11
CA PRO A 26 22.14 10.95 22.63
C PRO A 26 21.30 11.70 21.63
N LEU A 27 20.20 11.10 21.18
CA LEU A 27 19.23 11.74 20.31
C LEU A 27 18.76 12.98 21.06
N ASP A 28 19.46 14.10 20.84
CA ASP A 28 18.87 15.40 21.10
C ASP A 28 17.53 15.38 20.36
N ASP A 29 16.47 15.63 21.09
CA ASP A 29 15.05 15.50 20.73
C ASP A 29 14.61 16.44 19.58
N ASP A 30 15.51 16.73 18.64
CA ASP A 30 15.33 17.70 17.55
C ASP A 30 14.55 17.15 16.35
N GLY A 31 14.07 15.93 16.42
CA GLY A 31 13.22 15.36 15.37
C GLY A 31 11.75 15.28 15.81
N SER A 32 11.09 16.41 16.03
CA SER A 32 9.71 16.44 16.50
C SER A 32 8.71 16.02 15.41
N TYR A 33 7.71 15.20 15.78
CA TYR A 33 6.51 14.97 14.94
C TYR A 33 5.87 16.28 14.44
N ARG A 34 6.10 17.40 15.12
CA ARG A 34 5.65 18.72 14.71
C ARG A 34 6.16 19.12 13.32
N GLU A 35 7.39 18.74 12.96
CA GLU A 35 7.95 19.00 11.64
C GLU A 35 7.19 18.21 10.55
N ILE A 36 6.86 16.94 10.82
CA ILE A 36 6.09 16.10 9.93
C ILE A 36 4.69 16.67 9.72
N TRP A 37 4.00 17.01 10.81
CA TRP A 37 2.65 17.60 10.76
C TRP A 37 2.59 19.01 10.17
N ARG A 38 3.71 19.71 10.07
CA ARG A 38 3.82 21.00 9.36
C ARG A 38 4.16 20.87 7.89
N SER A 39 4.56 19.70 7.44
CA SER A 39 4.95 19.47 6.06
C SER A 39 3.74 19.52 5.12
N ALA A 40 3.76 20.45 4.16
CA ALA A 40 2.74 20.51 3.12
C ALA A 40 2.71 19.23 2.26
N TYR A 41 3.86 18.57 2.06
CA TYR A 41 3.95 17.32 1.35
C TYR A 41 3.23 16.20 2.10
N PHE A 42 3.41 16.10 3.42
CA PHE A 42 2.72 15.12 4.25
C PHE A 42 1.20 15.26 4.15
N TRP A 43 0.69 16.49 4.29
CA TRP A 43 -0.75 16.76 4.19
C TRP A 43 -1.30 16.52 2.78
N ARG A 44 -0.51 16.74 1.74
CA ARG A 44 -0.89 16.40 0.37
C ARG A 44 -1.02 14.89 0.15
N MET A 45 -0.19 14.07 0.83
CA MET A 45 -0.25 12.62 0.75
C MET A 45 -1.30 12.01 1.70
N THR A 46 -1.70 12.70 2.75
CA THR A 46 -2.67 12.24 3.76
C THR A 46 -3.99 11.76 3.15
N PRO A 47 -4.67 12.49 2.25
CA PRO A 47 -5.91 12.00 1.63
C PRO A 47 -5.73 10.69 0.84
N ILE A 48 -4.57 10.51 0.20
CA ILE A 48 -4.24 9.30 -0.54
C ILE A 48 -4.09 8.12 0.43
N GLY A 49 -3.40 8.33 1.55
CA GLY A 49 -3.26 7.33 2.61
C GLY A 49 -4.59 6.96 3.24
N PHE A 50 -5.37 7.95 3.63
CA PHE A 50 -6.63 7.77 4.32
C PHE A 50 -7.71 7.14 3.44
N PHE A 51 -8.10 7.81 2.35
CA PHE A 51 -9.23 7.37 1.53
C PHE A 51 -8.86 6.26 0.54
N SER A 52 -7.72 6.37 -0.13
CA SER A 52 -7.40 5.42 -1.20
C SER A 52 -6.71 4.18 -0.66
N TYR A 53 -5.67 4.32 0.16
CA TYR A 53 -4.96 3.17 0.70
C TYR A 53 -5.75 2.51 1.84
N GLY A 54 -6.22 3.28 2.81
CA GLY A 54 -7.07 2.78 3.89
C GLY A 54 -8.34 2.13 3.33
N GLY A 55 -9.02 2.80 2.38
CA GLY A 55 -10.21 2.27 1.71
C GLY A 55 -9.94 0.97 0.93
N MET A 56 -8.82 0.87 0.21
CA MET A 56 -8.41 -0.37 -0.46
C MET A 56 -8.25 -1.51 0.54
N VAL A 57 -7.54 -1.27 1.64
CA VAL A 57 -7.32 -2.28 2.69
C VAL A 57 -8.65 -2.64 3.35
N ALA A 58 -9.53 -1.68 3.64
CA ALA A 58 -10.85 -1.93 4.21
C ALA A 58 -11.70 -2.82 3.28
N ILE A 59 -11.77 -2.50 1.99
CA ILE A 59 -12.50 -3.33 1.01
C ILE A 59 -11.95 -4.75 0.99
N GLN A 60 -10.64 -4.91 0.93
CA GLN A 60 -9.98 -6.21 0.85
C GLN A 60 -10.19 -7.05 2.11
N THR A 61 -10.06 -6.44 3.30
CA THR A 61 -10.03 -7.19 4.57
C THR A 61 -11.39 -7.32 5.21
N LEU A 62 -12.25 -6.31 5.11
CA LEU A 62 -13.53 -6.27 5.82
C LEU A 62 -14.73 -6.59 4.91
N TRP A 63 -14.69 -6.19 3.64
CA TRP A 63 -15.86 -6.23 2.77
C TRP A 63 -15.80 -7.30 1.69
N ALA A 64 -14.65 -7.64 1.15
CA ALA A 64 -14.53 -8.57 0.01
C ALA A 64 -15.07 -9.96 0.35
N GLY A 65 -14.77 -10.52 1.52
CA GLY A 65 -15.26 -11.82 1.95
C GLY A 65 -16.79 -11.86 2.13
N PRO A 66 -17.37 -10.99 2.98
CA PRO A 66 -18.83 -10.89 3.13
C PRO A 66 -19.54 -10.61 1.80
N TRP A 67 -18.99 -9.77 0.94
CA TRP A 67 -19.60 -9.47 -0.35
C TRP A 67 -19.61 -10.70 -1.28
N MET A 68 -18.51 -11.47 -1.33
CA MET A 68 -18.45 -12.71 -2.12
C MET A 68 -19.49 -13.74 -1.64
N THR A 69 -19.68 -13.87 -0.32
CA THR A 69 -20.61 -14.86 0.22
C THR A 69 -22.07 -14.40 0.18
N GLN A 70 -22.35 -13.15 0.53
CA GLN A 70 -23.73 -12.67 0.70
C GLN A 70 -24.32 -12.10 -0.59
N VAL A 71 -23.50 -11.52 -1.47
CA VAL A 71 -23.97 -10.88 -2.71
C VAL A 71 -23.68 -11.74 -3.93
N ALA A 72 -22.47 -12.27 -4.06
CA ALA A 72 -22.09 -13.13 -5.18
C ALA A 72 -22.55 -14.59 -5.02
N GLY A 73 -23.06 -14.99 -3.84
CA GLY A 73 -23.59 -16.33 -3.58
C GLY A 73 -22.52 -17.44 -3.48
N TRP A 74 -21.27 -17.07 -3.24
CA TRP A 74 -20.16 -18.01 -3.12
C TRP A 74 -20.19 -18.74 -1.78
N THR A 75 -19.73 -19.99 -1.78
CA THR A 75 -19.46 -20.72 -0.54
C THR A 75 -18.27 -20.07 0.19
N ALA A 76 -18.16 -20.32 1.49
CA ALA A 76 -17.04 -19.82 2.29
C ALA A 76 -15.67 -20.30 1.75
N ALA A 77 -15.59 -21.52 1.21
CA ALA A 77 -14.38 -22.08 0.63
C ALA A 77 -14.00 -21.39 -0.69
N GLU A 78 -14.98 -21.11 -1.56
CA GLU A 78 -14.77 -20.36 -2.80
C GLU A 78 -14.33 -18.92 -2.50
N ALA A 79 -14.97 -18.25 -1.54
CA ALA A 79 -14.60 -16.90 -1.13
C ALA A 79 -13.17 -16.85 -0.55
N ALA A 80 -12.79 -17.81 0.27
CA ALA A 80 -11.43 -17.93 0.81
C ALA A 80 -10.40 -18.13 -0.32
N SER A 81 -10.69 -18.99 -1.29
CA SER A 81 -9.84 -19.22 -2.46
C SER A 81 -9.72 -17.96 -3.34
N GLY A 82 -10.83 -17.26 -3.54
CA GLY A 82 -10.85 -15.98 -4.26
C GLY A 82 -10.00 -14.91 -3.59
N LEU A 83 -10.14 -14.75 -2.27
CA LEU A 83 -9.32 -13.84 -1.48
C LEU A 83 -7.83 -14.19 -1.54
N PHE A 84 -7.49 -15.47 -1.49
CA PHE A 84 -6.11 -15.92 -1.65
C PHE A 84 -5.53 -15.52 -3.00
N LEU A 85 -6.27 -15.74 -4.09
CA LEU A 85 -5.83 -15.36 -5.45
C LEU A 85 -5.70 -13.83 -5.61
N ILE A 86 -6.62 -13.06 -5.02
CA ILE A 86 -6.53 -11.59 -5.02
C ILE A 86 -5.24 -11.14 -4.30
N ASN A 87 -4.96 -11.69 -3.13
CA ASN A 87 -3.75 -11.36 -2.37
C ASN A 87 -2.48 -11.74 -3.12
N LEU A 88 -2.48 -12.89 -3.80
CA LEU A 88 -1.36 -13.32 -4.63
C LEU A 88 -1.15 -12.38 -5.82
N ALA A 89 -2.22 -11.97 -6.50
CA ALA A 89 -2.15 -11.00 -7.60
C ALA A 89 -1.63 -9.64 -7.13
N MET A 90 -2.08 -9.16 -5.97
CA MET A 90 -1.57 -7.92 -5.37
C MET A 90 -0.09 -8.03 -5.01
N LEU A 91 0.34 -9.15 -4.43
CA LEU A 91 1.75 -9.39 -4.11
C LEU A 91 2.62 -9.29 -5.38
N VAL A 92 2.21 -9.95 -6.46
CA VAL A 92 2.90 -9.86 -7.76
C VAL A 92 2.94 -8.42 -8.25
N THR A 93 1.82 -7.70 -8.15
CA THR A 93 1.74 -6.30 -8.58
C THR A 93 2.64 -5.38 -7.75
N PHE A 94 2.73 -5.59 -6.43
CA PHE A 94 3.67 -4.85 -5.57
C PHE A 94 5.13 -5.13 -5.97
N TRP A 95 5.46 -6.37 -6.30
CA TRP A 95 6.79 -6.71 -6.83
C TRP A 95 7.08 -5.99 -8.13
N VAL A 96 6.12 -5.99 -9.05
CA VAL A 96 6.25 -5.26 -10.33
C VAL A 96 6.49 -3.76 -10.05
N TRP A 97 5.70 -3.13 -9.16
CA TRP A 97 5.93 -1.74 -8.76
C TRP A 97 7.34 -1.52 -8.20
N GLY A 98 7.81 -2.41 -7.32
CA GLY A 98 9.17 -2.33 -6.76
C GLY A 98 10.26 -2.36 -7.82
N LEU A 99 10.09 -3.19 -8.86
CA LEU A 99 11.06 -3.35 -9.94
C LEU A 99 11.04 -2.18 -10.95
N ILE A 100 9.85 -1.69 -11.31
CA ILE A 100 9.73 -0.69 -12.39
C ILE A 100 9.88 0.75 -11.90
N THR A 101 9.47 1.05 -10.65
CA THR A 101 9.46 2.43 -10.12
C THR A 101 10.83 3.12 -10.19
N PRO A 102 11.97 2.48 -9.84
CA PRO A 102 13.28 3.12 -9.98
C PRO A 102 13.63 3.46 -11.43
N GLY A 103 13.20 2.61 -12.39
CA GLY A 103 13.37 2.84 -13.83
C GLY A 103 12.54 4.02 -14.32
N LEU A 104 11.29 4.13 -13.86
CA LEU A 104 10.38 5.23 -14.19
C LEU A 104 10.88 6.56 -13.62
N ALA A 105 11.36 6.54 -12.37
CA ALA A 105 11.95 7.72 -11.75
C ALA A 105 13.15 8.25 -12.54
N ARG A 106 14.04 7.38 -13.03
CA ARG A 106 15.16 7.77 -13.90
C ARG A 106 14.70 8.38 -15.23
N ARG A 107 13.52 8.03 -15.72
CA ARG A 107 12.89 8.60 -16.93
C ARG A 107 12.09 9.89 -16.63
N GLY A 108 12.18 10.44 -15.42
CA GLY A 108 11.48 11.66 -15.04
C GLY A 108 9.99 11.47 -14.71
N ILE A 109 9.55 10.24 -14.43
CA ILE A 109 8.19 9.95 -14.00
C ILE A 109 8.20 9.75 -12.48
N PRO A 110 7.83 10.77 -11.69
CA PRO A 110 7.80 10.68 -10.24
C PRO A 110 6.61 9.84 -9.76
N VAL A 111 6.70 9.33 -8.53
CA VAL A 111 5.66 8.49 -7.90
C VAL A 111 4.31 9.19 -7.85
N GLU A 112 4.29 10.50 -7.60
CA GLU A 112 3.07 11.30 -7.54
C GLU A 112 2.30 11.28 -8.87
N ARG A 113 3.01 11.24 -9.99
CA ARG A 113 2.39 11.12 -11.32
C ARG A 113 1.79 9.75 -11.54
N LEU A 114 2.45 8.69 -11.08
CA LEU A 114 1.91 7.32 -11.14
C LEU A 114 0.63 7.21 -10.31
N ILE A 115 0.61 7.79 -9.12
CA ILE A 115 -0.58 7.85 -8.28
C ILE A 115 -1.69 8.65 -8.97
N ALA A 116 -1.37 9.83 -9.51
CA ALA A 116 -2.34 10.68 -10.21
C ALA A 116 -2.97 10.01 -11.44
N TRP A 117 -2.24 9.15 -12.15
CA TRP A 117 -2.78 8.38 -13.28
C TRP A 117 -3.56 7.14 -12.83
N GLY A 118 -3.15 6.51 -11.74
CA GLY A 118 -3.79 5.31 -11.23
C GLY A 118 -5.13 5.58 -10.53
N LEU A 119 -5.27 6.71 -9.82
CA LEU A 119 -6.52 7.04 -9.10
C LEU A 119 -7.77 7.00 -9.98
N PRO A 120 -7.82 7.67 -11.16
CA PRO A 120 -8.99 7.60 -12.04
C PRO A 120 -9.30 6.17 -12.49
N LEU A 121 -8.29 5.33 -12.71
CA LEU A 121 -8.49 3.93 -13.09
C LEU A 121 -9.20 3.15 -11.98
N SER A 122 -8.75 3.28 -10.73
CA SER A 122 -9.41 2.63 -9.59
C SER A 122 -10.83 3.13 -9.38
N PHE A 123 -11.05 4.44 -9.48
CA PHE A 123 -12.40 5.00 -9.39
C PHE A 123 -13.30 4.53 -10.53
N GLY A 124 -12.77 4.37 -11.73
CA GLY A 124 -13.49 3.79 -12.87
C GLY A 124 -13.94 2.36 -12.58
N VAL A 125 -13.05 1.52 -12.04
CA VAL A 125 -13.39 0.14 -11.65
C VAL A 125 -14.46 0.11 -10.56
N ILE A 126 -14.34 0.94 -9.51
CA ILE A 126 -15.37 1.06 -8.46
C ILE A 126 -16.71 1.48 -9.07
N ALA A 127 -16.72 2.49 -9.93
CA ALA A 127 -17.94 2.99 -10.55
C ALA A 127 -18.64 1.90 -11.39
N VAL A 128 -17.87 1.10 -12.14
CA VAL A 128 -18.40 -0.03 -12.90
C VAL A 128 -18.99 -1.10 -11.97
N LEU A 129 -18.26 -1.47 -10.90
CA LEU A 129 -18.75 -2.46 -9.92
C LEU A 129 -20.04 -2.01 -9.24
N VAL A 130 -20.13 -0.75 -8.84
CA VAL A 130 -21.34 -0.17 -8.23
C VAL A 130 -22.50 -0.14 -9.23
N TRP A 131 -22.23 0.24 -10.48
CA TRP A 131 -23.27 0.29 -11.52
C TRP A 131 -23.81 -1.10 -11.86
N MET A 132 -22.93 -2.08 -11.99
CA MET A 132 -23.35 -3.46 -12.28
C MET A 132 -24.10 -4.11 -11.12
N GLY A 133 -23.80 -3.73 -9.88
CA GLY A 133 -24.49 -4.22 -8.69
C GLY A 133 -24.61 -5.74 -8.62
N PRO A 134 -25.77 -6.31 -8.22
CA PRO A 134 -25.95 -7.76 -8.09
C PRO A 134 -25.87 -8.52 -9.42
N SER A 135 -26.00 -7.83 -10.56
CA SER A 135 -25.96 -8.46 -11.90
C SER A 135 -24.59 -8.99 -12.30
N VAL A 136 -23.53 -8.64 -11.53
CA VAL A 136 -22.15 -9.07 -11.79
C VAL A 136 -21.98 -10.60 -11.64
N GLY A 137 -22.77 -11.26 -10.79
CA GLY A 137 -22.76 -12.70 -10.61
C GLY A 137 -21.35 -13.26 -10.34
N ALA A 138 -20.94 -14.30 -11.07
CA ALA A 138 -19.61 -14.90 -10.96
C ALA A 138 -18.45 -13.96 -11.36
N GLY A 139 -18.73 -12.92 -12.16
CA GLY A 139 -17.73 -11.89 -12.52
C GLY A 139 -17.33 -10.97 -11.37
N ALA A 140 -18.06 -11.00 -10.28
CA ALA A 140 -17.85 -10.19 -9.10
C ALA A 140 -16.43 -10.31 -8.51
N ALA A 141 -15.90 -11.52 -8.39
CA ALA A 141 -14.54 -11.74 -7.89
C ALA A 141 -13.47 -11.15 -8.82
N VAL A 142 -13.69 -11.25 -10.13
CA VAL A 142 -12.80 -10.61 -11.11
C VAL A 142 -12.84 -9.09 -10.95
N GLY A 143 -14.01 -8.52 -10.71
CA GLY A 143 -14.17 -7.09 -10.47
C GLY A 143 -13.44 -6.62 -9.21
N VAL A 144 -13.59 -7.33 -8.08
CA VAL A 144 -12.86 -7.05 -6.84
C VAL A 144 -11.35 -7.24 -7.04
N ALA A 145 -10.92 -8.29 -7.75
CA ALA A 145 -9.52 -8.49 -8.07
C ALA A 145 -8.93 -7.33 -8.89
N LEU A 146 -9.67 -6.88 -9.92
CA LEU A 146 -9.29 -5.73 -10.73
C LEU A 146 -9.20 -4.45 -9.88
N LEU A 147 -10.15 -4.22 -8.99
CA LEU A 147 -10.09 -3.09 -8.06
C LEU A 147 -8.85 -3.17 -7.18
N CYS A 148 -8.60 -4.30 -6.54
CA CYS A 148 -7.45 -4.48 -5.66
C CYS A 148 -6.13 -4.30 -6.41
N VAL A 149 -5.98 -4.91 -7.59
CA VAL A 149 -4.77 -4.80 -8.42
C VAL A 149 -4.57 -3.38 -8.93
N THR A 150 -5.63 -2.75 -9.47
CA THR A 150 -5.54 -1.37 -10.00
C THR A 150 -5.33 -0.33 -8.91
N SER A 151 -5.62 -0.65 -7.65
CA SER A 151 -5.40 0.26 -6.52
C SER A 151 -4.01 0.11 -5.88
N THR A 152 -3.20 -0.88 -6.27
CA THR A 152 -1.88 -1.13 -5.63
C THR A 152 -0.89 0.02 -5.74
N PHE A 153 -1.02 0.90 -6.75
CA PHE A 153 -0.13 2.06 -6.91
C PHE A 153 -0.22 3.04 -5.73
N VAL A 154 -1.32 3.06 -4.96
CA VAL A 154 -1.43 3.92 -3.76
C VAL A 154 -0.41 3.54 -2.68
N ALA A 155 0.06 2.29 -2.66
CA ALA A 155 1.11 1.85 -1.75
C ALA A 155 2.47 2.54 -2.02
N LEU A 156 2.68 3.08 -3.22
CA LEU A 156 3.86 3.87 -3.55
C LEU A 156 3.95 5.18 -2.76
N ALA A 157 2.84 5.67 -2.23
CA ALA A 157 2.81 6.88 -1.41
C ALA A 157 3.59 6.70 -0.09
N GLN A 158 3.56 5.50 0.49
CA GLN A 158 4.24 5.23 1.77
C GLN A 158 5.77 5.39 1.67
N PRO A 159 6.50 4.72 0.75
CA PRO A 159 7.93 4.96 0.58
C PRO A 159 8.23 6.40 0.11
N ALA A 160 7.36 7.01 -0.70
CA ALA A 160 7.54 8.39 -1.13
C ALA A 160 7.50 9.37 0.06
N VAL A 161 6.58 9.17 1.01
CA VAL A 161 6.54 9.93 2.27
C VAL A 161 7.83 9.70 3.07
N GLY A 162 8.29 8.46 3.24
CA GLY A 162 9.54 8.18 3.95
C GLY A 162 10.76 8.87 3.33
N MET A 163 10.84 8.90 2.01
CA MET A 163 11.96 9.53 1.28
C MET A 163 11.88 11.06 1.21
N ALA A 164 10.73 11.65 1.48
CA ALA A 164 10.55 13.11 1.48
C ALA A 164 11.12 13.81 2.72
N PHE A 165 11.47 13.04 3.75
CA PHE A 165 12.04 13.56 4.99
C PHE A 165 13.50 13.12 5.17
N PRO A 166 14.31 13.90 5.92
CA PRO A 166 15.66 13.48 6.29
C PRO A 166 15.66 12.10 6.97
N SER A 167 16.77 11.36 6.84
CA SER A 167 16.87 9.98 7.31
C SER A 167 16.53 9.78 8.80
N HIS A 168 16.84 10.77 9.65
CA HIS A 168 16.50 10.75 11.08
C HIS A 168 15.01 10.91 11.37
N LEU A 169 14.23 11.50 10.44
CA LEU A 169 12.77 11.68 10.54
C LEU A 169 11.98 10.65 9.73
N ALA A 170 12.63 9.94 8.79
CA ALA A 170 11.95 9.03 7.86
C ALA A 170 11.10 7.96 8.59
N GLY A 171 11.63 7.36 9.65
CA GLY A 171 10.88 6.38 10.46
C GLY A 171 9.65 6.97 11.14
N ARG A 172 9.76 8.19 11.69
CA ARG A 172 8.63 8.90 12.30
C ARG A 172 7.59 9.32 11.26
N ALA A 173 8.02 9.76 10.08
CA ALA A 173 7.12 10.10 8.98
C ALA A 173 6.34 8.88 8.49
N LEU A 174 6.99 7.72 8.36
CA LEU A 174 6.34 6.46 8.01
C LEU A 174 5.35 6.01 9.09
N SER A 175 5.70 6.15 10.38
CA SER A 175 4.80 5.81 11.49
C SER A 175 3.56 6.71 11.50
N ALA A 176 3.73 8.03 11.30
CA ALA A 176 2.62 8.98 11.21
C ALA A 176 1.72 8.67 9.99
N TYR A 177 2.33 8.32 8.85
CA TYR A 177 1.58 7.99 7.65
C TYR A 177 0.83 6.65 7.78
N ASN A 178 1.43 5.66 8.44
CA ASN A 178 0.73 4.41 8.78
C ASN A 178 -0.49 4.68 9.67
N LEU A 179 -0.37 5.57 10.65
CA LEU A 179 -1.52 5.96 11.49
C LEU A 179 -2.66 6.53 10.65
N VAL A 180 -2.33 7.37 9.65
CA VAL A 180 -3.32 7.91 8.69
C VAL A 180 -3.99 6.78 7.90
N ILE A 181 -3.23 5.81 7.39
CA ILE A 181 -3.77 4.65 6.65
C ILE A 181 -4.70 3.84 7.55
N PHE A 182 -4.26 3.51 8.77
CA PHE A 182 -5.07 2.75 9.72
C PHE A 182 -6.35 3.48 10.11
N ALA A 183 -6.30 4.80 10.32
CA ALA A 183 -7.51 5.59 10.57
C ALA A 183 -8.50 5.58 9.38
N GLY A 184 -8.01 5.38 8.16
CA GLY A 184 -8.84 5.24 6.96
C GLY A 184 -9.46 3.84 6.75
N ILE A 185 -9.03 2.83 7.51
CA ILE A 185 -9.60 1.46 7.44
C ILE A 185 -10.90 1.38 8.24
N PHE A 186 -10.99 2.11 9.33
CA PHE A 186 -12.12 2.11 10.27
C PHE A 186 -12.98 3.37 10.16
#